data_55061e9eb660f1ed1d86516ae2d3d3d7
#
_entry.id   55061e9eb660f1ed1d86516ae2d3d3d7
#
_cell.length_a   1.000
_cell.length_b   1.000
_cell.length_c   1.000
_cell.angle_alpha   90.00
_cell.angle_beta   90.00
_cell.angle_gamma   90.00
#
_symmetry.space_group_name_H-M   'P 1'
#
loop_
_entity.id
_entity.type
_entity.pdbx_description
1 polymer ?
#
loop_
_entity_poly.entity_id
_entity_poly.type
_entity_poly.pdbx_seq_one_letter_code
_entity_poly.pdbx_strand_id
1 'polypeptide(L)'
;MELNDWVRAARKHGKLTQEQLGEAVGRTKANVGHWEKGLHSPSFEMVQRIADVTGYPAPNSATAPEENADDAPKLRQARAIPVVGSVKAGDDGYLEELQYPVGHGEGFVMYWAQDPGAYALRVKGDSMHPRYRAGEFVVITPNIEAQPGRDVVVALNNGKKLLKLLNWSRDGEVQLLSINNGYTPMTIDMVDIDKIHRVAGSVPPDAFEPY
;
A
#
# COMPACT_ATOMS: atom_id res chain seq x y z
N MET A 1 0.01 -27.23 -2.89
CA MET A 1 0.94 -28.41 -3.10
C MET A 1 2.08 -28.24 -2.11
N GLU A 2 2.35 -29.27 -1.31
CA GLU A 2 3.48 -29.25 -0.38
C GLU A 2 4.82 -29.30 -1.15
N LEU A 3 5.90 -28.76 -0.57
CA LEU A 3 7.18 -28.63 -1.27
C LEU A 3 7.80 -29.99 -1.65
N ASN A 4 7.61 -31.02 -0.83
CA ASN A 4 8.04 -32.39 -1.12
C ASN A 4 7.34 -32.98 -2.35
N ASP A 5 6.03 -32.73 -2.48
CA ASP A 5 5.25 -33.17 -3.64
C ASP A 5 5.67 -32.40 -4.90
N TRP A 6 5.96 -31.09 -4.74
CA TRP A 6 6.48 -30.29 -5.84
C TRP A 6 7.82 -30.80 -6.37
N VAL A 7 8.78 -31.13 -5.51
CA VAL A 7 10.09 -31.70 -5.94
C VAL A 7 9.88 -32.98 -6.75
N ARG A 8 8.97 -33.84 -6.27
CA ARG A 8 8.65 -35.10 -6.97
C ARG A 8 7.99 -34.83 -8.34
N ALA A 9 7.08 -33.86 -8.40
CA ALA A 9 6.40 -33.47 -9.63
C ALA A 9 7.40 -32.87 -10.65
N ALA A 10 8.25 -31.93 -10.20
CA ALA A 10 9.27 -31.31 -11.02
C ALA A 10 10.22 -32.35 -11.62
N ARG A 11 10.74 -33.28 -10.82
CA ARG A 11 11.60 -34.35 -11.29
C ARG A 11 10.92 -35.24 -12.35
N LYS A 12 9.64 -35.60 -12.09
CA LYS A 12 8.87 -36.43 -13.05
C LYS A 12 8.61 -35.65 -14.35
N HIS A 13 8.34 -34.38 -14.29
CA HIS A 13 8.16 -33.51 -15.45
C HIS A 13 9.43 -33.49 -16.32
N GLY A 14 10.60 -33.32 -15.70
CA GLY A 14 11.90 -33.40 -16.38
C GLY A 14 12.30 -34.82 -16.81
N LYS A 15 11.47 -35.83 -16.51
CA LYS A 15 11.76 -37.27 -16.81
C LYS A 15 13.09 -37.77 -16.22
N LEU A 16 13.49 -37.21 -15.07
CA LEU A 16 14.74 -37.52 -14.40
C LEU A 16 14.55 -38.59 -13.31
N THR A 17 15.58 -39.43 -13.08
CA THR A 17 15.69 -40.20 -11.83
C THR A 17 16.14 -39.29 -10.68
N GLN A 18 16.00 -39.76 -9.43
CA GLN A 18 16.51 -39.01 -8.26
C GLN A 18 18.03 -38.76 -8.34
N GLU A 19 18.77 -39.69 -8.92
CA GLU A 19 20.21 -39.60 -9.14
C GLU A 19 20.55 -38.52 -10.18
N GLN A 20 19.89 -38.57 -11.34
CA GLN A 20 20.06 -37.56 -12.41
C GLN A 20 19.68 -36.16 -11.98
N LEU A 21 18.56 -36.00 -11.23
CA LEU A 21 18.22 -34.69 -10.67
C LEU A 21 19.28 -34.24 -9.67
N GLY A 22 19.76 -35.15 -8.79
CA GLY A 22 20.82 -34.82 -7.84
C GLY A 22 22.08 -34.30 -8.52
N GLU A 23 22.57 -35.04 -9.53
CA GLU A 23 23.74 -34.63 -10.32
C GLU A 23 23.53 -33.27 -10.99
N ALA A 24 22.39 -33.05 -11.62
CA ALA A 24 22.06 -31.81 -12.33
C ALA A 24 22.03 -30.57 -11.43
N VAL A 25 21.61 -30.73 -10.15
CA VAL A 25 21.56 -29.64 -9.18
C VAL A 25 22.75 -29.61 -8.20
N GLY A 26 23.77 -30.47 -8.43
CA GLY A 26 24.95 -30.53 -7.58
C GLY A 26 24.69 -31.12 -6.18
N ARG A 27 23.81 -32.09 -6.08
CA ARG A 27 23.45 -32.82 -4.85
C ARG A 27 23.43 -34.33 -5.07
N THR A 28 23.32 -35.07 -3.98
CA THR A 28 23.30 -36.55 -4.03
C THR A 28 21.85 -37.05 -4.23
N LYS A 29 21.70 -38.28 -4.74
CA LYS A 29 20.43 -39.01 -4.79
C LYS A 29 19.72 -39.03 -3.43
N ALA A 30 20.48 -39.19 -2.32
CA ALA A 30 19.92 -39.21 -0.96
C ALA A 30 19.26 -37.86 -0.60
N ASN A 31 19.87 -36.73 -0.97
CA ASN A 31 19.28 -35.42 -0.74
C ASN A 31 17.94 -35.29 -1.46
N VAL A 32 17.86 -35.66 -2.74
CA VAL A 32 16.60 -35.63 -3.50
C VAL A 32 15.56 -36.56 -2.86
N GLY A 33 15.96 -37.74 -2.44
CA GLY A 33 15.06 -38.68 -1.75
C GLY A 33 14.53 -38.14 -0.40
N HIS A 34 15.35 -37.40 0.35
CA HIS A 34 14.95 -36.73 1.60
C HIS A 34 13.96 -35.59 1.34
N TRP A 35 14.18 -34.80 0.31
CA TRP A 35 13.28 -33.73 -0.10
C TRP A 35 11.90 -34.26 -0.49
N GLU A 36 11.87 -35.32 -1.32
CA GLU A 36 10.61 -35.98 -1.76
C GLU A 36 9.83 -36.67 -0.64
N LYS A 37 10.52 -37.01 0.47
CA LYS A 37 9.89 -37.58 1.68
C LYS A 37 9.54 -36.54 2.73
N GLY A 38 9.88 -35.27 2.51
CA GLY A 38 9.65 -34.20 3.46
C GLY A 38 10.55 -34.26 4.71
N LEU A 39 11.64 -35.05 4.69
CA LEU A 39 12.59 -35.14 5.81
C LEU A 39 13.44 -33.87 5.94
N HIS A 40 13.73 -33.22 4.85
CA HIS A 40 14.39 -31.93 4.76
C HIS A 40 13.81 -31.15 3.59
N SER A 41 13.79 -29.81 3.69
CA SER A 41 13.37 -28.94 2.61
C SER A 41 14.57 -28.42 1.82
N PRO A 42 14.50 -28.36 0.47
CA PRO A 42 15.50 -27.65 -0.33
C PRO A 42 15.46 -26.15 -0.01
N SER A 43 16.62 -25.46 -0.11
CA SER A 43 16.67 -24.00 0.00
C SER A 43 15.97 -23.34 -1.19
N PHE A 44 15.61 -22.04 -1.06
CA PHE A 44 15.00 -21.28 -2.15
C PHE A 44 15.83 -21.33 -3.45
N GLU A 45 17.15 -21.14 -3.33
CA GLU A 45 18.07 -21.22 -4.46
C GLU A 45 18.01 -22.62 -5.12
N MET A 46 17.89 -23.67 -4.31
CA MET A 46 17.80 -25.05 -4.81
C MET A 46 16.46 -25.30 -5.52
N VAL A 47 15.37 -24.73 -5.03
CA VAL A 47 14.06 -24.78 -5.69
C VAL A 47 14.14 -24.12 -7.07
N GLN A 48 14.75 -22.96 -7.19
CA GLN A 48 14.97 -22.29 -8.48
C GLN A 48 15.80 -23.16 -9.43
N ARG A 49 16.91 -23.73 -8.95
CA ARG A 49 17.77 -24.60 -9.76
C ARG A 49 17.05 -25.87 -10.23
N ILE A 50 16.19 -26.46 -9.39
CA ILE A 50 15.34 -27.59 -9.78
C ILE A 50 14.34 -27.16 -10.87
N ALA A 51 13.72 -25.99 -10.71
CA ALA A 51 12.80 -25.46 -11.71
C ALA A 51 13.49 -25.25 -13.07
N ASP A 52 14.67 -24.64 -13.07
CA ASP A 52 15.48 -24.40 -14.29
C ASP A 52 15.86 -25.70 -15.01
N VAL A 53 16.33 -26.70 -14.24
CA VAL A 53 16.76 -27.99 -14.79
C VAL A 53 15.59 -28.81 -15.32
N THR A 54 14.43 -28.75 -14.68
CA THR A 54 13.28 -29.59 -15.01
C THR A 54 12.29 -28.92 -15.95
N GLY A 55 12.36 -27.59 -16.09
CA GLY A 55 11.34 -26.78 -16.78
C GLY A 55 10.00 -26.73 -16.04
N TYR A 56 9.93 -27.20 -14.77
CA TYR A 56 8.71 -27.22 -13.98
C TYR A 56 8.62 -25.93 -13.15
N PRO A 57 7.47 -25.20 -13.18
CA PRO A 57 7.36 -23.91 -12.50
C PRO A 57 7.68 -23.99 -11.02
N ALA A 58 8.47 -23.05 -10.50
CA ALA A 58 8.75 -22.95 -9.06
C ALA A 58 7.46 -22.66 -8.25
N PRO A 59 7.32 -23.12 -7.00
CA PRO A 59 6.08 -22.99 -6.23
C PRO A 59 5.61 -21.55 -6.02
N ASN A 60 6.53 -20.57 -6.13
CA ASN A 60 6.26 -19.15 -5.99
C ASN A 60 6.51 -18.35 -7.28
N SER A 61 6.66 -19.03 -8.43
CA SER A 61 6.71 -18.31 -9.72
C SER A 61 5.30 -17.84 -10.06
N ALA A 62 5.17 -16.59 -10.48
CA ALA A 62 3.90 -15.98 -10.89
C ALA A 62 3.26 -16.63 -12.14
N THR A 63 3.83 -17.73 -12.64
CA THR A 63 3.27 -18.63 -13.63
C THR A 63 2.68 -19.85 -12.93
N ALA A 64 1.64 -19.64 -12.10
CA ALA A 64 0.74 -20.72 -11.73
C ALA A 64 0.01 -21.20 -13.00
N PRO A 65 -0.23 -22.53 -13.18
CA PRO A 65 -1.07 -23.00 -14.28
C PRO A 65 -2.45 -22.34 -14.19
N GLU A 66 -3.01 -21.95 -15.35
CA GLU A 66 -4.26 -21.21 -15.53
C GLU A 66 -5.54 -21.92 -15.01
N GLU A 67 -5.43 -22.92 -14.17
CA GLU A 67 -6.59 -23.75 -13.77
C GLU A 67 -7.49 -23.15 -12.67
N ASN A 68 -7.18 -21.95 -12.08
CA ASN A 68 -8.09 -21.24 -11.18
C ASN A 68 -7.92 -19.71 -11.27
N ALA A 69 -7.90 -19.16 -12.48
CA ALA A 69 -7.81 -17.71 -12.68
C ALA A 69 -9.03 -16.93 -12.16
N ASP A 70 -10.15 -17.61 -11.89
CA ASP A 70 -11.38 -16.96 -11.40
C ASP A 70 -11.40 -16.73 -9.87
N ASP A 71 -10.56 -17.44 -9.08
CA ASP A 71 -10.51 -17.31 -7.60
C ASP A 71 -9.25 -16.57 -7.08
N ALA A 72 -8.31 -16.21 -7.97
CA ALA A 72 -7.19 -15.37 -7.55
C ALA A 72 -7.72 -13.96 -7.24
N PRO A 73 -7.43 -13.38 -6.04
CA PRO A 73 -7.82 -12.00 -5.77
C PRO A 73 -7.20 -11.14 -6.86
N LYS A 74 -8.04 -10.48 -7.66
CA LYS A 74 -7.60 -9.55 -8.71
C LYS A 74 -6.65 -8.56 -8.07
N LEU A 75 -5.35 -8.65 -8.38
CA LEU A 75 -4.35 -7.71 -7.90
C LEU A 75 -4.80 -6.31 -8.35
N ARG A 76 -5.18 -5.50 -7.38
CA ARG A 76 -5.57 -4.11 -7.65
C ARG A 76 -4.33 -3.35 -8.07
N GLN A 77 -4.34 -2.81 -9.26
CA GLN A 77 -3.24 -1.99 -9.74
C GLN A 77 -3.26 -0.63 -9.01
N ALA A 78 -2.08 -0.14 -8.65
CA ALA A 78 -1.92 1.25 -8.25
C ALA A 78 -2.33 2.16 -9.42
N ARG A 79 -2.93 3.28 -9.11
CA ARG A 79 -3.30 4.28 -10.11
C ARG A 79 -2.63 5.62 -9.80
N ALA A 80 -2.48 6.44 -10.82
CA ALA A 80 -2.02 7.81 -10.69
C ALA A 80 -3.08 8.63 -9.92
N ILE A 81 -2.69 9.19 -8.77
CA ILE A 81 -3.51 10.05 -7.93
C ILE A 81 -3.00 11.48 -8.10
N PRO A 82 -3.80 12.42 -8.63
CA PRO A 82 -3.35 13.78 -8.87
C PRO A 82 -3.02 14.50 -7.57
N VAL A 83 -1.90 15.21 -7.55
CA VAL A 83 -1.50 16.10 -6.45
C VAL A 83 -2.11 17.47 -6.73
N VAL A 84 -3.14 17.85 -5.96
CA VAL A 84 -3.95 19.05 -6.23
C VAL A 84 -3.61 20.23 -5.30
N GLY A 85 -2.54 20.12 -4.51
CA GLY A 85 -2.13 21.20 -3.64
C GLY A 85 -1.41 20.71 -2.39
N SER A 86 -1.47 21.50 -1.32
CA SER A 86 -0.82 21.18 -0.06
C SER A 86 -1.76 21.37 1.13
N VAL A 87 -1.51 20.66 2.24
CA VAL A 87 -2.22 20.79 3.51
C VAL A 87 -1.22 21.14 4.61
N LYS A 88 -1.53 22.15 5.43
CA LYS A 88 -0.69 22.52 6.56
C LYS A 88 -1.08 21.71 7.79
N ALA A 89 -0.11 21.05 8.37
CA ALA A 89 -0.20 20.46 9.69
C ALA A 89 0.32 21.48 10.72
N GLY A 90 -0.57 22.35 11.28
CA GLY A 90 -0.25 23.40 12.25
C GLY A 90 -1.49 24.15 12.71
N ASP A 91 -1.40 24.94 13.81
CA ASP A 91 -2.55 25.66 14.39
C ASP A 91 -2.99 26.88 13.55
N ASP A 92 -2.10 27.46 12.76
CA ASP A 92 -2.39 28.64 11.93
C ASP A 92 -2.87 28.33 10.52
N GLY A 93 -3.40 27.13 10.30
CA GLY A 93 -3.97 26.58 9.08
C GLY A 93 -4.23 27.55 7.91
N TYR A 94 -3.18 28.12 7.30
CA TYR A 94 -3.30 28.78 6.00
C TYR A 94 -3.02 27.76 4.90
N LEU A 95 -3.94 27.68 3.98
CA LEU A 95 -3.76 26.97 2.73
C LEU A 95 -3.56 27.95 1.61
N GLU A 96 -2.53 27.71 0.84
CA GLU A 96 -2.61 27.97 -0.58
C GLU A 96 -3.27 26.74 -1.23
N GLU A 97 -4.57 26.80 -1.45
CA GLU A 97 -5.21 25.96 -2.42
C GLU A 97 -4.81 26.52 -3.78
N LEU A 98 -3.86 25.89 -4.42
CA LEU A 98 -3.79 25.97 -5.86
C LEU A 98 -5.02 25.22 -6.35
N GLN A 99 -6.09 25.95 -6.68
CA GLN A 99 -7.27 25.44 -7.34
C GLN A 99 -6.87 25.06 -8.77
N TYR A 100 -6.32 23.84 -8.92
CA TYR A 100 -6.22 23.27 -10.24
C TYR A 100 -7.57 22.69 -10.61
N PRO A 101 -8.08 22.96 -11.82
CA PRO A 101 -9.23 22.25 -12.38
C PRO A 101 -8.99 20.74 -12.26
N VAL A 102 -10.06 19.97 -12.11
CA VAL A 102 -9.98 18.50 -12.05
C VAL A 102 -9.14 17.99 -13.24
N GLY A 103 -8.00 17.36 -12.95
CA GLY A 103 -7.06 16.86 -13.96
C GLY A 103 -5.81 17.74 -14.21
N HIS A 104 -5.66 18.89 -13.53
CA HIS A 104 -4.49 19.75 -13.60
C HIS A 104 -3.92 19.92 -12.20
N GLY A 105 -2.96 19.07 -11.81
CA GLY A 105 -2.20 19.16 -10.57
C GLY A 105 -0.72 19.45 -10.85
N GLU A 106 0.11 19.54 -9.81
CA GLU A 106 1.57 19.66 -9.93
C GLU A 106 2.21 18.38 -10.52
N GLY A 107 1.47 17.25 -10.53
CA GLY A 107 1.91 15.92 -10.89
C GLY A 107 1.03 14.87 -10.21
N PHE A 108 1.54 13.67 -10.04
CA PHE A 108 0.80 12.57 -9.43
C PHE A 108 1.69 11.69 -8.54
N VAL A 109 1.02 10.87 -7.71
CA VAL A 109 1.63 9.78 -6.95
C VAL A 109 0.90 8.48 -7.22
N MET A 110 1.59 7.35 -7.21
CA MET A 110 0.97 6.04 -7.42
C MET A 110 0.42 5.49 -6.11
N TYR A 111 -0.88 5.15 -6.06
CA TYR A 111 -1.52 4.61 -4.85
C TYR A 111 -2.73 3.71 -5.16
N TRP A 112 -3.04 2.76 -4.24
CA TRP A 112 -4.19 1.84 -4.35
C TRP A 112 -5.46 2.43 -3.72
N ALA A 113 -5.98 3.51 -4.27
CA ALA A 113 -7.24 4.07 -3.82
C ALA A 113 -8.44 3.44 -4.56
N GLN A 114 -9.44 2.99 -3.81
CA GLN A 114 -10.70 2.48 -4.39
C GLN A 114 -11.63 3.62 -4.84
N ASP A 115 -11.51 4.77 -4.17
CA ASP A 115 -12.31 5.95 -4.46
C ASP A 115 -11.88 6.59 -5.78
N PRO A 116 -12.72 6.61 -6.82
CA PRO A 116 -12.38 7.23 -8.11
C PRO A 116 -12.08 8.73 -7.98
N GLY A 117 -12.64 9.42 -6.98
CA GLY A 117 -12.41 10.82 -6.68
C GLY A 117 -11.16 11.09 -5.82
N ALA A 118 -10.33 10.07 -5.53
CA ALA A 118 -9.14 10.26 -4.69
C ALA A 118 -8.16 11.28 -5.30
N TYR A 119 -7.59 12.09 -4.43
CA TYR A 119 -6.57 13.09 -4.73
C TYR A 119 -5.49 13.09 -3.65
N ALA A 120 -4.36 13.73 -3.91
CA ALA A 120 -3.28 13.85 -2.96
C ALA A 120 -2.96 15.31 -2.63
N LEU A 121 -2.49 15.53 -1.39
CA LEU A 121 -2.03 16.83 -0.89
C LEU A 121 -0.63 16.67 -0.32
N ARG A 122 0.25 17.63 -0.61
CA ARG A 122 1.58 17.70 0.00
C ARG A 122 1.44 18.18 1.45
N VAL A 123 2.03 17.45 2.38
CA VAL A 123 2.04 17.82 3.80
C VAL A 123 3.04 18.96 4.05
N LYS A 124 2.57 20.01 4.73
CA LYS A 124 3.39 21.11 5.25
C LYS A 124 3.23 21.19 6.77
N GLY A 125 4.31 21.47 7.49
CA GLY A 125 4.30 21.54 8.97
C GLY A 125 4.46 20.19 9.65
N ASP A 126 4.29 20.15 10.97
CA ASP A 126 4.70 19.04 11.83
C ASP A 126 3.67 18.58 12.87
N SER A 127 2.46 19.16 12.90
CA SER A 127 1.45 18.77 13.91
C SER A 127 1.04 17.30 13.83
N MET A 128 1.28 16.64 12.72
CA MET A 128 1.01 15.23 12.53
C MET A 128 2.28 14.36 12.58
N HIS A 129 3.44 14.94 12.92
CA HIS A 129 4.68 14.20 13.14
C HIS A 129 4.54 13.29 14.38
N PRO A 130 5.07 12.06 14.38
CA PRO A 130 5.87 11.42 13.33
C PRO A 130 5.06 10.67 12.27
N ARG A 131 3.73 10.64 12.34
CA ARG A 131 2.87 9.85 11.42
C ARG A 131 2.96 10.37 9.98
N TYR A 132 2.92 11.69 9.80
CA TYR A 132 3.13 12.36 8.52
C TYR A 132 4.22 13.42 8.66
N ARG A 133 5.15 13.44 7.73
CA ARG A 133 6.28 14.38 7.72
C ARG A 133 6.07 15.43 6.65
N ALA A 134 6.61 16.63 6.90
CA ALA A 134 6.62 17.68 5.88
C ALA A 134 7.31 17.19 4.58
N GLY A 135 6.68 17.43 3.44
CA GLY A 135 7.12 16.98 2.12
C GLY A 135 6.48 15.67 1.64
N GLU A 136 5.98 14.81 2.53
CA GLU A 136 5.18 13.64 2.14
C GLU A 136 3.85 14.04 1.50
N PHE A 137 3.22 13.08 0.83
CA PHE A 137 1.88 13.27 0.26
C PHE A 137 0.88 12.42 1.02
N VAL A 138 -0.27 13.01 1.39
CA VAL A 138 -1.41 12.25 1.92
C VAL A 138 -2.43 12.04 0.82
N VAL A 139 -2.91 10.80 0.69
CA VAL A 139 -3.96 10.43 -0.27
C VAL A 139 -5.31 10.51 0.41
N ILE A 140 -6.22 11.24 -0.19
CA ILE A 140 -7.54 11.56 0.31
C ILE A 140 -8.58 10.77 -0.48
N THR A 141 -9.59 10.24 0.22
CA THR A 141 -10.72 9.51 -0.36
C THR A 141 -12.03 10.21 0.01
N PRO A 142 -12.46 11.23 -0.79
CA PRO A 142 -13.59 12.09 -0.44
C PRO A 142 -14.94 11.38 -0.38
N ASN A 143 -15.12 10.29 -1.15
CA ASN A 143 -16.37 9.55 -1.19
C ASN A 143 -16.43 8.40 -0.16
N ILE A 144 -15.42 8.28 0.69
CA ILE A 144 -15.41 7.31 1.80
C ILE A 144 -15.59 8.08 3.11
N GLU A 145 -16.60 7.71 3.87
CA GLU A 145 -16.91 8.37 5.13
C GLU A 145 -15.75 8.35 6.13
N ALA A 146 -15.50 9.48 6.74
CA ALA A 146 -14.51 9.63 7.81
C ALA A 146 -15.10 9.19 9.15
N GLN A 147 -14.47 8.22 9.79
CA GLN A 147 -14.90 7.70 11.09
C GLN A 147 -13.96 8.17 12.20
N PRO A 148 -14.42 8.30 13.46
CA PRO A 148 -13.56 8.54 14.62
C PRO A 148 -12.38 7.55 14.69
N GLY A 149 -11.23 8.05 15.10
CA GLY A 149 -9.96 7.31 15.10
C GLY A 149 -9.24 7.27 13.74
N ARG A 150 -9.75 7.95 12.71
CA ARG A 150 -9.10 8.07 11.40
C ARG A 150 -8.51 9.46 11.20
N ASP A 151 -7.42 9.50 10.44
CA ASP A 151 -6.86 10.76 9.99
C ASP A 151 -7.74 11.37 8.90
N VAL A 152 -7.92 12.66 8.97
CA VAL A 152 -8.82 13.43 8.10
C VAL A 152 -8.17 14.71 7.62
N VAL A 153 -8.62 15.17 6.46
CA VAL A 153 -8.46 16.56 6.04
C VAL A 153 -9.81 17.25 6.24
N VAL A 154 -9.83 18.26 7.08
CA VAL A 154 -11.00 19.09 7.35
C VAL A 154 -10.85 20.41 6.60
N ALA A 155 -11.77 20.69 5.70
CA ALA A 155 -11.90 21.99 5.04
C ALA A 155 -12.91 22.84 5.83
N LEU A 156 -12.52 24.05 6.21
CA LEU A 156 -13.36 25.02 6.90
C LEU A 156 -13.97 26.00 5.92
N ASN A 157 -15.13 26.58 6.27
CA ASN A 157 -15.81 27.59 5.45
C ASN A 157 -14.98 28.85 5.18
N ASN A 158 -13.95 29.11 5.99
CA ASN A 158 -13.00 30.22 5.80
C ASN A 158 -11.86 29.88 4.85
N GLY A 159 -11.91 28.70 4.16
CA GLY A 159 -10.91 28.23 3.23
C GLY A 159 -9.70 27.52 3.87
N LYS A 160 -9.63 27.46 5.20
CA LYS A 160 -8.55 26.71 5.89
C LYS A 160 -8.78 25.22 5.76
N LYS A 161 -7.71 24.43 5.57
CA LYS A 161 -7.75 22.96 5.61
C LYS A 161 -6.75 22.46 6.66
N LEU A 162 -7.14 21.51 7.42
CA LEU A 162 -6.39 20.95 8.54
C LEU A 162 -6.19 19.46 8.32
N LEU A 163 -4.98 18.97 8.48
CA LEU A 163 -4.70 17.53 8.59
C LEU A 163 -4.63 17.16 10.06
N LYS A 164 -5.57 16.34 10.52
CA LYS A 164 -5.73 15.98 11.94
C LYS A 164 -6.25 14.55 12.08
N LEU A 165 -6.23 14.05 13.31
CA LEU A 165 -6.95 12.84 13.71
C LEU A 165 -8.37 13.24 14.15
N LEU A 166 -9.40 12.64 13.56
CA LEU A 166 -10.77 12.79 14.01
C LEU A 166 -10.96 11.98 15.30
N ASN A 167 -11.13 12.65 16.43
CA ASN A 167 -11.34 11.98 17.72
C ASN A 167 -12.81 11.57 17.87
N TRP A 168 -13.71 12.53 17.75
CA TRP A 168 -15.15 12.30 17.79
C TRP A 168 -15.90 13.38 17.00
N SER A 169 -17.15 13.04 16.61
CA SER A 169 -18.12 13.96 16.03
C SER A 169 -19.46 13.70 16.70
N ARG A 170 -20.02 14.67 17.42
CA ARG A 170 -21.26 14.57 18.16
C ARG A 170 -21.78 15.95 18.53
N ASP A 171 -23.08 16.06 18.81
CA ASP A 171 -23.75 17.26 19.35
C ASP A 171 -23.50 18.53 18.51
N GLY A 172 -23.26 18.38 17.20
CA GLY A 172 -22.97 19.49 16.28
C GLY A 172 -21.50 19.96 16.32
N GLU A 173 -20.63 19.24 17.00
CA GLU A 173 -19.20 19.55 17.12
C GLU A 173 -18.30 18.41 16.63
N VAL A 174 -17.09 18.75 16.25
CA VAL A 174 -16.02 17.81 15.85
C VAL A 174 -14.78 18.12 16.68
N GLN A 175 -14.22 17.10 17.33
CA GLN A 175 -12.92 17.21 17.99
C GLN A 175 -11.82 16.62 17.14
N LEU A 176 -10.79 17.40 16.91
CA LEU A 176 -9.61 17.09 16.13
C LEU A 176 -8.36 17.06 17.02
N LEU A 177 -7.53 16.04 16.85
CA LEU A 177 -6.27 15.88 17.56
C LEU A 177 -5.08 16.00 16.60
N SER A 178 -4.00 16.55 17.11
CA SER A 178 -2.68 16.42 16.49
C SER A 178 -1.99 15.16 17.01
N ILE A 179 -1.14 14.55 16.20
CA ILE A 179 -0.29 13.42 16.64
C ILE A 179 0.93 13.95 17.43
N ASN A 180 1.43 15.11 17.04
CA ASN A 180 2.49 15.79 17.78
C ASN A 180 1.93 16.40 19.09
N ASN A 181 2.48 15.96 20.21
CA ASN A 181 2.04 16.35 21.56
C ASN A 181 2.23 17.85 21.89
N GLY A 182 2.96 18.59 21.04
CA GLY A 182 3.12 20.04 21.19
C GLY A 182 1.87 20.85 20.81
N TYR A 183 0.83 20.20 20.30
CA TYR A 183 -0.40 20.85 19.84
C TYR A 183 -1.60 20.44 20.69
N THR A 184 -2.43 21.42 21.06
CA THR A 184 -3.65 21.16 21.83
C THR A 184 -4.78 20.58 20.98
N PRO A 185 -5.70 19.77 21.57
CA PRO A 185 -6.93 19.36 20.91
C PRO A 185 -7.76 20.57 20.46
N MET A 186 -8.40 20.46 19.30
CA MET A 186 -9.25 21.51 18.73
C MET A 186 -10.67 20.99 18.61
N THR A 187 -11.64 21.74 19.12
CA THR A 187 -13.07 21.47 18.89
C THR A 187 -13.61 22.54 17.95
N ILE A 188 -14.34 22.14 16.93
CA ILE A 188 -14.88 23.00 15.88
C ILE A 188 -16.36 22.69 15.71
N ASP A 189 -17.18 23.72 15.61
CA ASP A 189 -18.58 23.57 15.29
C ASP A 189 -18.77 23.05 13.85
N MET A 190 -19.66 22.09 13.66
CA MET A 190 -19.95 21.51 12.32
C MET A 190 -20.40 22.58 11.31
N VAL A 191 -21.02 23.66 11.76
CA VAL A 191 -21.44 24.78 10.90
C VAL A 191 -20.26 25.53 10.28
N ASP A 192 -19.05 25.45 10.87
CA ASP A 192 -17.84 26.07 10.34
C ASP A 192 -17.06 25.15 9.39
N ILE A 193 -17.50 23.91 9.27
CA ILE A 193 -16.86 22.89 8.43
C ILE A 193 -17.58 22.79 7.09
N ASP A 194 -16.84 22.95 6.00
CA ASP A 194 -17.31 22.67 4.63
C ASP A 194 -17.25 21.16 4.34
N LYS A 195 -16.13 20.50 4.63
CA LYS A 195 -15.93 19.08 4.33
C LYS A 195 -14.99 18.41 5.31
N ILE A 196 -15.26 17.12 5.56
CA ILE A 196 -14.35 16.20 6.26
C ILE A 196 -14.05 15.04 5.33
N HIS A 197 -12.82 14.95 4.84
CA HIS A 197 -12.40 13.89 3.94
C HIS A 197 -11.43 12.94 4.64
N ARG A 198 -11.63 11.65 4.45
CA ARG A 198 -10.78 10.61 5.01
C ARG A 198 -9.42 10.58 4.33
N VAL A 199 -8.34 10.43 5.12
CA VAL A 199 -7.00 10.07 4.63
C VAL A 199 -6.91 8.55 4.48
N ALA A 200 -6.54 8.08 3.31
CA ALA A 200 -6.34 6.66 3.00
C ALA A 200 -4.92 6.18 3.38
N GLY A 201 -3.94 7.07 3.31
CA GLY A 201 -2.54 6.80 3.65
C GLY A 201 -1.61 7.89 3.15
N SER A 202 -0.30 7.63 3.24
CA SER A 202 0.74 8.55 2.76
C SER A 202 1.64 7.90 1.72
N VAL A 203 2.31 8.75 0.95
CA VAL A 203 3.29 8.39 -0.07
C VAL A 203 4.53 9.25 0.16
N PRO A 204 5.75 8.69 0.10
CA PRO A 204 6.97 9.44 0.32
C PRO A 204 7.24 10.45 -0.81
N PRO A 205 8.09 11.47 -0.58
CA PRO A 205 8.35 12.54 -1.55
C PRO A 205 8.97 12.06 -2.87
N ASP A 206 9.76 11.01 -2.83
CA ASP A 206 10.45 10.40 -3.97
C ASP A 206 9.53 9.62 -4.93
N ALA A 207 8.29 9.35 -4.50
CA ALA A 207 7.26 8.74 -5.34
C ALA A 207 6.40 9.75 -6.12
N PHE A 208 6.75 11.04 -6.07
CA PHE A 208 6.07 12.09 -6.82
C PHE A 208 6.62 12.19 -8.23
N GLU A 209 5.73 12.17 -9.21
CA GLU A 209 6.04 12.36 -10.62
C GLU A 209 5.39 13.67 -11.11
N PRO A 210 6.16 14.67 -11.53
CA PRO A 210 5.62 15.90 -12.13
C PRO A 210 5.06 15.61 -13.53
N TYR A 211 4.12 16.47 -13.99
CA TYR A 211 3.62 16.41 -15.35
C TYR A 211 4.66 16.86 -16.36
#